data_52b3a42bd2721f390fc1ed39b70f3210
#
_entry.id   52b3a42bd2721f390fc1ed39b70f3210
#
_cell.length_a   1.000
_cell.length_b   1.000
_cell.length_c   1.000
_cell.angle_alpha   90.00
_cell.angle_beta   90.00
_cell.angle_gamma   90.00
#
_symmetry.space_group_name_H-M   'P 1'
#
loop_
_entity.id
_entity.type
_entity.pdbx_description
1 polymer ?
#
loop_
_entity_poly.entity_id
_entity_poly.type
_entity_poly.pdbx_seq_one_letter_code
_entity_poly.pdbx_strand_id
1 'polypeptide(L)'
;MAVTSSDLVLYASANMPLNDNNTSGGAINSGIRVTFTDPSSAAQLIIFSSSASDTSQTLALKGRNAAGSIITESMSLDGTTNVTSSNTFERVLIAELSDVGVGNITVSGNGVNQIAEIPIGENGFLRPFYDATTSASSSKTLYEKIFVKNNNTSSTLDGATLIPVAATGLASQITYGIEDGKASPQSVSNRTTAPTGVDAFGSGASGVYPNGTGVLTAYDYQGFWLKMSLEANESAINSFYEIQVSGTTS
;
A
#
# COMPACT_ATOMS: atom_id res chain seq x y z
N MET A 1 22.98 11.44 -8.20
CA MET A 1 22.70 11.35 -6.72
C MET A 1 22.43 9.90 -6.40
N ALA A 2 22.79 9.45 -5.20
CA ALA A 2 22.51 8.07 -4.81
C ALA A 2 20.99 7.81 -4.71
N VAL A 3 20.56 6.57 -4.96
CA VAL A 3 19.19 6.13 -4.61
C VAL A 3 19.10 6.10 -3.09
N THR A 4 18.08 6.74 -2.54
CA THR A 4 17.81 6.79 -1.10
C THR A 4 16.55 5.97 -0.77
N SER A 5 16.30 5.70 0.50
CA SER A 5 15.09 5.00 0.92
C SER A 5 13.80 5.73 0.54
N SER A 6 13.83 7.06 0.43
CA SER A 6 12.69 7.86 0.00
C SER A 6 12.39 7.75 -1.51
N ASP A 7 13.37 7.31 -2.30
CA ASP A 7 13.18 7.06 -3.74
C ASP A 7 12.49 5.72 -4.01
N LEU A 8 12.54 4.78 -3.05
CA LEU A 8 11.96 3.44 -3.20
C LEU A 8 10.57 3.41 -2.58
N VAL A 9 9.56 3.49 -3.43
CA VAL A 9 8.16 3.62 -3.00
C VAL A 9 7.35 2.40 -3.42
N LEU A 10 6.47 1.96 -2.51
CA LEU A 10 5.53 0.88 -2.79
C LEU A 10 4.21 1.45 -3.29
N TYR A 11 3.79 0.98 -4.47
CA TYR A 11 2.56 1.38 -5.13
C TYR A 11 1.58 0.23 -5.30
N ALA A 12 0.31 0.57 -5.39
CA ALA A 12 -0.77 -0.36 -5.68
C ALA A 12 -0.71 -0.85 -7.14
N SER A 13 -1.38 -1.95 -7.42
CA SER A 13 -1.76 -2.33 -8.78
C SER A 13 -3.06 -1.64 -9.21
N ALA A 14 -3.33 -1.62 -10.52
CA ALA A 14 -4.51 -1.01 -11.08
C ALA A 14 -5.82 -1.61 -10.54
N ASN A 15 -5.80 -2.89 -10.19
CA ASN A 15 -6.97 -3.60 -9.63
C ASN A 15 -6.63 -4.06 -8.20
N MET A 16 -6.82 -3.18 -7.22
CA MET A 16 -6.82 -3.56 -5.81
C MET A 16 -8.24 -4.00 -5.43
N PRO A 17 -8.43 -5.26 -5.04
CA PRO A 17 -9.77 -5.82 -4.87
C PRO A 17 -10.46 -5.28 -3.63
N LEU A 18 -11.75 -4.98 -3.76
CA LEU A 18 -12.63 -4.57 -2.64
C LEU A 18 -13.33 -5.76 -1.99
N ASN A 19 -13.30 -6.93 -2.62
CA ASN A 19 -13.83 -8.20 -2.11
C ASN A 19 -13.23 -9.37 -2.87
N ASP A 20 -13.53 -10.60 -2.44
CA ASP A 20 -12.92 -11.82 -2.97
C ASP A 20 -13.21 -12.09 -4.45
N ASN A 21 -14.30 -11.56 -4.98
CA ASN A 21 -14.73 -11.78 -6.37
C ASN A 21 -14.17 -10.73 -7.34
N ASN A 22 -13.50 -9.69 -6.83
CA ASN A 22 -12.92 -8.66 -7.69
C ASN A 22 -11.60 -9.13 -8.31
N THR A 23 -11.36 -8.66 -9.52
CA THR A 23 -10.05 -8.76 -10.19
C THR A 23 -8.94 -8.22 -9.27
N SER A 24 -7.80 -8.91 -9.26
CA SER A 24 -6.61 -8.47 -8.53
C SER A 24 -5.42 -8.36 -9.47
N GLY A 25 -4.54 -7.39 -9.26
CA GLY A 25 -3.32 -7.17 -10.04
C GLY A 25 -3.49 -6.15 -11.16
N GLY A 26 -2.85 -6.38 -12.29
CA GLY A 26 -2.79 -5.41 -13.39
C GLY A 26 -1.48 -4.63 -13.40
N ALA A 27 -1.44 -3.53 -14.17
CA ALA A 27 -0.30 -2.61 -14.22
C ALA A 27 -0.13 -1.83 -12.91
N ILE A 28 1.01 -1.18 -12.75
CA ILE A 28 1.23 -0.26 -11.63
C ILE A 28 0.22 0.89 -11.65
N ASN A 29 -0.31 1.23 -10.48
CA ASN A 29 -1.01 2.49 -10.22
C ASN A 29 -0.09 3.40 -9.40
N SER A 30 0.72 4.19 -10.08
CA SER A 30 1.68 5.11 -9.44
C SER A 30 1.01 6.34 -8.79
N GLY A 31 -0.30 6.44 -8.81
CA GLY A 31 -1.07 7.43 -8.05
C GLY A 31 -1.44 6.98 -6.64
N ILE A 32 -1.34 5.69 -6.33
CA ILE A 32 -1.79 5.13 -5.06
C ILE A 32 -0.65 4.39 -4.34
N ARG A 33 -0.25 4.89 -3.18
CA ARG A 33 0.75 4.25 -2.32
C ARG A 33 0.13 3.16 -1.45
N VAL A 34 0.95 2.19 -1.05
CA VAL A 34 0.54 1.14 -0.10
C VAL A 34 1.30 1.19 1.23
N THR A 35 2.12 2.21 1.43
CA THR A 35 2.91 2.42 2.65
C THR A 35 2.44 3.66 3.39
N PHE A 36 1.93 3.48 4.60
CA PHE A 36 1.48 4.53 5.51
C PHE A 36 1.32 3.97 6.93
N THR A 37 1.07 4.83 7.90
CA THR A 37 0.89 4.45 9.30
C THR A 37 -0.57 4.58 9.74
N ASP A 38 -0.89 4.07 10.92
CA ASP A 38 -2.17 4.33 11.59
C ASP A 38 -2.02 5.49 12.60
N PRO A 39 -3.12 6.11 13.04
CA PRO A 39 -3.08 6.96 14.22
C PRO A 39 -2.48 6.22 15.41
N SER A 40 -1.73 6.91 16.25
CA SER A 40 -1.13 6.30 17.46
C SER A 40 -2.18 5.86 18.49
N SER A 41 -3.37 6.42 18.40
CA SER A 41 -4.60 6.04 19.12
C SER A 41 -5.78 6.49 18.29
N ALA A 42 -6.99 5.99 18.58
CA ALA A 42 -8.21 6.44 17.91
C ALA A 42 -8.34 7.97 17.95
N ALA A 43 -8.37 8.60 16.77
CA ALA A 43 -8.28 10.05 16.63
C ALA A 43 -9.13 10.58 15.47
N GLN A 44 -9.58 11.82 15.57
CA GLN A 44 -9.99 12.57 14.40
C GLN A 44 -8.79 12.82 13.50
N LEU A 45 -9.01 12.72 12.19
CA LEU A 45 -7.98 13.01 11.21
C LEU A 45 -7.99 14.49 10.85
N ILE A 46 -6.81 15.03 10.60
CA ILE A 46 -6.63 16.38 10.08
C ILE A 46 -5.97 16.27 8.72
N ILE A 47 -6.55 16.97 7.74
CA ILE A 47 -6.00 17.08 6.40
C ILE A 47 -5.73 18.53 6.04
N PHE A 48 -4.67 18.79 5.29
CA PHE A 48 -4.35 20.08 4.70
C PHE A 48 -3.39 19.91 3.52
N SER A 49 -3.36 20.90 2.64
CA SER A 49 -2.40 20.96 1.54
C SER A 49 -1.23 21.88 1.86
N SER A 50 -0.10 21.66 1.19
CA SER A 50 1.00 22.63 1.12
C SER A 50 0.73 23.81 0.16
N SER A 51 -0.37 23.75 -0.61
CA SER A 51 -0.80 24.78 -1.57
C SER A 51 -2.15 25.37 -1.20
N ALA A 52 -2.25 26.70 -1.16
CA ALA A 52 -3.52 27.39 -0.96
C ALA A 52 -4.52 27.20 -2.11
N SER A 53 -4.09 26.67 -3.25
CA SER A 53 -4.95 26.45 -4.43
C SER A 53 -5.77 25.15 -4.35
N ASP A 54 -5.48 24.25 -3.41
CA ASP A 54 -6.21 22.99 -3.25
C ASP A 54 -7.49 23.18 -2.45
N THR A 55 -8.53 23.69 -3.09
CA THR A 55 -9.82 24.00 -2.47
C THR A 55 -11.00 23.29 -3.13
N SER A 56 -10.78 22.61 -4.25
CA SER A 56 -11.82 21.89 -5.00
C SER A 56 -11.81 20.38 -4.82
N GLN A 57 -10.69 19.83 -4.33
CA GLN A 57 -10.54 18.39 -4.14
C GLN A 57 -11.24 17.94 -2.84
N THR A 58 -11.71 16.69 -2.88
CA THR A 58 -12.19 15.99 -1.69
C THR A 58 -11.35 14.77 -1.44
N LEU A 59 -11.08 14.46 -0.17
CA LEU A 59 -10.44 13.22 0.26
C LEU A 59 -11.52 12.26 0.76
N ALA A 60 -11.72 11.15 0.04
CA ALA A 60 -12.57 10.05 0.48
C ALA A 60 -11.79 9.13 1.41
N LEU A 61 -12.26 8.96 2.62
CA LEU A 61 -11.66 8.13 3.67
C LEU A 61 -12.52 6.90 3.94
N LYS A 62 -11.86 5.76 4.09
CA LYS A 62 -12.43 4.54 4.66
C LYS A 62 -11.50 4.02 5.75
N GLY A 63 -12.06 3.66 6.88
CA GLY A 63 -11.28 3.20 8.01
C GLY A 63 -12.12 2.39 9.00
N ARG A 64 -11.54 2.14 10.17
CA ARG A 64 -12.21 1.51 11.30
C ARG A 64 -12.16 2.43 12.51
N ASN A 65 -13.24 2.43 13.28
CA ASN A 65 -13.26 3.06 14.60
C ASN A 65 -12.72 2.11 15.69
N ALA A 66 -12.64 2.57 16.93
CA ALA A 66 -12.17 1.79 18.07
C ALA A 66 -12.96 0.50 18.35
N ALA A 67 -14.22 0.42 17.89
CA ALA A 67 -15.02 -0.81 17.95
C ALA A 67 -14.76 -1.79 16.79
N GLY A 68 -13.82 -1.46 15.88
CA GLY A 68 -13.51 -2.26 14.69
C GLY A 68 -14.52 -2.11 13.54
N SER A 69 -15.56 -1.27 13.70
CA SER A 69 -16.58 -1.04 12.67
C SER A 69 -16.03 -0.20 11.54
N ILE A 70 -16.40 -0.55 10.30
CA ILE A 70 -16.06 0.26 9.12
C ILE A 70 -16.77 1.62 9.21
N ILE A 71 -16.02 2.68 8.98
CA ILE A 71 -16.50 4.05 8.86
C ILE A 71 -15.96 4.67 7.57
N THR A 72 -16.75 5.57 7.00
CA THR A 72 -16.36 6.33 5.80
C THR A 72 -16.65 7.81 6.02
N GLU A 73 -15.83 8.66 5.40
CA GLU A 73 -16.02 10.11 5.42
C GLU A 73 -15.45 10.73 4.15
N SER A 74 -16.04 11.82 3.69
CA SER A 74 -15.48 12.64 2.62
C SER A 74 -15.18 14.02 3.19
N MET A 75 -13.94 14.49 3.04
CA MET A 75 -13.47 15.76 3.55
C MET A 75 -13.06 16.66 2.39
N SER A 76 -13.59 17.88 2.32
CA SER A 76 -13.15 18.87 1.34
C SER A 76 -11.87 19.53 1.80
N LEU A 77 -10.90 19.69 0.90
CA LEU A 77 -9.69 20.48 1.19
C LEU A 77 -10.04 21.97 1.27
N ASP A 78 -9.32 22.70 2.10
CA ASP A 78 -9.38 24.15 2.25
C ASP A 78 -7.97 24.77 2.16
N GLY A 79 -7.26 24.41 1.08
CA GLY A 79 -5.89 24.85 0.85
C GLY A 79 -4.96 24.46 1.99
N THR A 80 -4.29 25.45 2.57
CA THR A 80 -3.37 25.26 3.70
C THR A 80 -4.07 25.25 5.08
N THR A 81 -5.41 25.42 5.10
CA THR A 81 -6.19 25.38 6.34
C THR A 81 -6.44 23.94 6.77
N ASN A 82 -6.28 23.67 8.07
CA ASN A 82 -6.60 22.37 8.62
C ASN A 82 -8.09 22.07 8.56
N VAL A 83 -8.45 20.94 7.97
CA VAL A 83 -9.82 20.39 8.00
C VAL A 83 -9.81 19.14 8.85
N THR A 84 -10.73 19.08 9.83
CA THR A 84 -10.79 17.98 10.80
C THR A 84 -11.97 17.06 10.48
N SER A 85 -11.75 15.74 10.52
CA SER A 85 -12.81 14.74 10.32
C SER A 85 -13.85 14.79 11.46
N SER A 86 -15.08 14.45 11.12
CA SER A 86 -16.17 14.28 12.11
C SER A 86 -16.03 12.93 12.83
N ASN A 87 -15.55 11.91 12.12
CA ASN A 87 -15.33 10.57 12.65
C ASN A 87 -13.98 10.43 13.35
N THR A 88 -13.94 9.49 14.29
CA THR A 88 -12.70 9.08 14.96
C THR A 88 -12.22 7.76 14.36
N PHE A 89 -11.01 7.77 13.81
CA PHE A 89 -10.37 6.63 13.17
C PHE A 89 -9.32 6.02 14.09
N GLU A 90 -9.40 4.73 14.34
CA GLU A 90 -8.31 3.95 14.93
C GLU A 90 -7.38 3.41 13.84
N ARG A 91 -7.94 3.11 12.68
CA ARG A 91 -7.20 2.59 11.53
C ARG A 91 -7.69 3.20 10.24
N VAL A 92 -6.76 3.65 9.40
CA VAL A 92 -7.05 4.09 8.04
C VAL A 92 -6.83 2.91 7.08
N LEU A 93 -7.76 2.70 6.16
CA LEU A 93 -7.73 1.61 5.16
C LEU A 93 -7.51 2.14 3.76
N ILE A 94 -8.19 3.22 3.42
CA ILE A 94 -8.12 3.90 2.12
C ILE A 94 -8.24 5.39 2.35
N ALA A 95 -7.44 6.15 1.62
CA ALA A 95 -7.63 7.59 1.44
C ALA A 95 -7.37 7.94 -0.02
N GLU A 96 -8.35 8.53 -0.69
CA GLU A 96 -8.29 8.81 -2.12
C GLU A 96 -8.84 10.19 -2.42
N LEU A 97 -8.06 10.99 -3.14
CA LEU A 97 -8.44 12.31 -3.63
C LEU A 97 -9.32 12.18 -4.88
N SER A 98 -10.30 13.06 -5.00
CA SER A 98 -11.14 13.18 -6.20
C SER A 98 -10.36 13.64 -7.43
N ASP A 99 -9.27 14.36 -7.22
CA ASP A 99 -8.31 14.80 -8.25
C ASP A 99 -6.95 15.08 -7.59
N VAL A 100 -5.87 15.07 -8.37
CA VAL A 100 -4.51 15.32 -7.86
C VAL A 100 -4.39 16.73 -7.28
N GLY A 101 -3.61 16.85 -6.20
CA GLY A 101 -3.30 18.13 -5.57
C GLY A 101 -2.29 18.95 -6.38
N VAL A 102 -2.37 20.28 -6.22
CA VAL A 102 -1.34 21.24 -6.63
C VAL A 102 -0.18 21.25 -5.63
N GLY A 103 -0.48 20.95 -4.38
CA GLY A 103 0.47 20.75 -3.29
C GLY A 103 0.45 19.32 -2.76
N ASN A 104 1.38 19.03 -1.83
CA ASN A 104 1.34 17.79 -1.08
C ASN A 104 0.19 17.84 -0.07
N ILE A 105 -0.57 16.75 0.03
CA ILE A 105 -1.67 16.65 1.00
C ILE A 105 -1.19 15.84 2.20
N THR A 106 -1.18 16.46 3.37
CA THR A 106 -0.86 15.80 4.62
C THR A 106 -2.13 15.22 5.25
N VAL A 107 -2.06 13.98 5.69
CA VAL A 107 -3.06 13.30 6.53
C VAL A 107 -2.43 12.97 7.86
N SER A 108 -2.97 13.48 8.96
CA SER A 108 -2.44 13.25 10.31
C SER A 108 -3.54 12.89 11.31
N GLY A 109 -3.17 12.16 12.36
CA GLY A 109 -4.00 11.90 13.52
C GLY A 109 -3.70 12.91 14.63
N ASN A 110 -4.72 13.55 15.21
CA ASN A 110 -4.57 14.54 16.28
C ASN A 110 -3.64 15.73 15.94
N GLY A 111 -3.33 15.96 14.65
CA GLY A 111 -2.44 17.04 14.21
C GLY A 111 -0.96 16.88 14.54
N VAL A 112 -0.54 15.77 15.16
CA VAL A 112 0.84 15.54 15.59
C VAL A 112 1.47 14.27 15.04
N ASN A 113 0.68 13.31 14.61
CA ASN A 113 1.14 12.04 14.07
C ASN A 113 0.80 11.96 12.58
N GLN A 114 1.77 12.21 11.71
CA GLN A 114 1.58 12.08 10.27
C GLN A 114 1.34 10.61 9.92
N ILE A 115 0.18 10.33 9.35
CA ILE A 115 -0.23 9.01 8.87
C ILE A 115 0.35 8.79 7.48
N ALA A 116 0.15 9.77 6.60
CA ALA A 116 0.64 9.74 5.22
C ALA A 116 0.79 11.16 4.66
N GLU A 117 1.58 11.27 3.62
CA GLU A 117 1.59 12.39 2.69
C GLU A 117 1.22 11.85 1.30
N ILE A 118 0.28 12.50 0.63
CA ILE A 118 -0.04 12.27 -0.78
C ILE A 118 0.71 13.34 -1.57
N PRO A 119 1.79 12.97 -2.28
CA PRO A 119 2.59 13.93 -3.05
C PRO A 119 1.84 14.48 -4.25
N ILE A 120 2.33 15.59 -4.78
CA ILE A 120 1.87 16.15 -6.05
C ILE A 120 1.91 15.08 -7.14
N GLY A 121 0.81 14.95 -7.89
CA GLY A 121 0.66 13.96 -8.96
C GLY A 121 0.24 12.57 -8.51
N GLU A 122 0.04 12.37 -7.21
CA GLU A 122 -0.53 11.14 -6.66
C GLU A 122 -1.96 11.40 -6.14
N ASN A 123 -2.77 10.32 -6.04
CA ASN A 123 -4.17 10.40 -5.66
C ASN A 123 -4.45 9.90 -4.25
N GLY A 124 -3.53 9.13 -3.64
CA GLY A 124 -3.82 8.63 -2.31
C GLY A 124 -3.00 7.43 -1.86
N PHE A 125 -3.60 6.70 -0.94
CA PHE A 125 -3.01 5.48 -0.40
C PHE A 125 -4.08 4.46 0.00
N LEU A 126 -3.72 3.18 -0.02
CA LEU A 126 -4.60 2.10 0.43
C LEU A 126 -3.78 0.98 1.10
N ARG A 127 -4.46 0.22 1.96
CA ARG A 127 -3.89 -0.92 2.67
C ARG A 127 -4.25 -2.22 1.94
N PRO A 128 -3.26 -3.03 1.52
CA PRO A 128 -3.54 -4.36 0.99
C PRO A 128 -4.28 -5.22 2.03
N PHE A 129 -5.17 -6.10 1.57
CA PHE A 129 -5.97 -7.03 2.38
C PHE A 129 -6.83 -6.38 3.48
N TYR A 130 -7.17 -5.09 3.36
CA TYR A 130 -7.83 -4.35 4.43
C TYR A 130 -9.20 -4.91 4.85
N ASP A 131 -9.84 -5.65 3.97
CA ASP A 131 -11.17 -6.27 4.16
C ASP A 131 -11.10 -7.80 4.21
N ALA A 132 -9.89 -8.38 4.27
CA ALA A 132 -9.71 -9.82 4.31
C ALA A 132 -10.37 -10.40 5.56
N THR A 133 -11.25 -11.39 5.33
CA THR A 133 -12.00 -12.09 6.38
C THR A 133 -12.04 -13.58 6.11
N THR A 134 -12.20 -14.37 7.15
CA THR A 134 -12.42 -15.81 7.06
C THR A 134 -13.78 -16.19 7.66
N SER A 135 -14.18 -17.44 7.51
CA SER A 135 -15.37 -18.00 8.16
C SER A 135 -14.98 -19.00 9.23
N ALA A 136 -15.94 -19.35 10.10
CA ALA A 136 -15.72 -20.36 11.14
C ALA A 136 -15.42 -21.77 10.59
N SER A 137 -15.75 -22.05 9.34
CA SER A 137 -15.70 -23.39 8.75
C SER A 137 -14.72 -23.56 7.59
N SER A 138 -14.10 -22.49 7.10
CA SER A 138 -13.24 -22.59 5.93
C SER A 138 -12.04 -21.64 6.01
N SER A 139 -10.87 -22.15 5.67
CA SER A 139 -9.67 -21.35 5.41
C SER A 139 -9.80 -20.61 4.08
N LYS A 140 -9.00 -19.57 3.88
CA LYS A 140 -8.98 -18.76 2.67
C LYS A 140 -7.57 -18.36 2.30
N THR A 141 -7.26 -18.37 1.01
CA THR A 141 -6.03 -17.81 0.47
C THR A 141 -6.37 -16.67 -0.49
N LEU A 142 -5.71 -15.54 -0.29
CA LEU A 142 -5.94 -14.31 -1.06
C LEU A 142 -4.63 -13.85 -1.70
N TYR A 143 -4.73 -13.21 -2.87
CA TYR A 143 -3.61 -12.69 -3.63
C TYR A 143 -3.88 -11.24 -4.03
N GLU A 144 -2.96 -10.34 -3.68
CA GLU A 144 -2.99 -8.95 -4.10
C GLU A 144 -1.62 -8.55 -4.63
N LYS A 145 -1.59 -7.71 -5.65
CA LYS A 145 -0.35 -7.30 -6.31
C LYS A 145 0.01 -5.87 -5.95
N ILE A 146 1.27 -5.66 -5.64
CA ILE A 146 1.85 -4.34 -5.44
C ILE A 146 3.18 -4.22 -6.19
N PHE A 147 3.73 -3.01 -6.25
CA PHE A 147 4.97 -2.72 -6.96
C PHE A 147 5.93 -1.96 -6.06
N VAL A 148 7.22 -2.26 -6.20
CA VAL A 148 8.29 -1.35 -5.79
C VAL A 148 8.73 -0.54 -6.99
N LYS A 149 8.87 0.78 -6.85
CA LYS A 149 9.34 1.69 -7.89
C LYS A 149 10.50 2.52 -7.38
N ASN A 150 11.52 2.67 -8.21
CA ASN A 150 12.59 3.61 -8.01
C ASN A 150 12.17 4.98 -8.58
N ASN A 151 11.81 5.92 -7.73
CA ASN A 151 11.42 7.27 -8.12
C ASN A 151 12.63 8.22 -8.29
N ASN A 152 13.86 7.74 -8.10
CA ASN A 152 15.04 8.54 -8.40
C ASN A 152 15.06 8.95 -9.88
N THR A 153 15.50 10.17 -10.18
CA THR A 153 15.43 10.75 -11.51
C THR A 153 16.57 10.34 -12.43
N SER A 154 17.65 9.77 -11.91
CA SER A 154 18.90 9.55 -12.67
C SER A 154 19.70 8.33 -12.24
N SER A 155 19.51 7.80 -11.04
CA SER A 155 20.35 6.74 -10.48
C SER A 155 19.67 5.39 -10.50
N THR A 156 20.47 4.35 -10.64
CA THR A 156 20.06 2.97 -10.65
C THR A 156 20.31 2.32 -9.29
N LEU A 157 19.42 1.44 -8.86
CA LEU A 157 19.65 0.51 -7.77
C LEU A 157 20.07 -0.84 -8.37
N ASP A 158 21.33 -1.23 -8.17
CA ASP A 158 21.88 -2.49 -8.62
C ASP A 158 21.89 -3.53 -7.49
N GLY A 159 21.75 -4.80 -7.85
CA GLY A 159 21.63 -5.88 -6.88
C GLY A 159 20.42 -5.72 -5.97
N ALA A 160 19.36 -5.09 -6.49
CA ALA A 160 18.15 -4.84 -5.74
C ALA A 160 17.50 -6.15 -5.27
N THR A 161 17.24 -6.25 -3.99
CA THR A 161 16.57 -7.40 -3.36
C THR A 161 15.35 -6.94 -2.58
N LEU A 162 14.31 -7.76 -2.61
CA LEU A 162 13.12 -7.62 -1.77
C LEU A 162 13.23 -8.64 -0.63
N ILE A 163 13.20 -8.17 0.60
CA ILE A 163 13.34 -9.02 1.78
C ILE A 163 12.12 -8.78 2.67
N PRO A 164 11.27 -9.78 2.93
CA PRO A 164 10.25 -9.65 3.95
C PRO A 164 10.91 -9.61 5.31
N VAL A 165 10.56 -8.63 6.10
CA VAL A 165 10.96 -8.56 7.50
C VAL A 165 9.87 -9.19 8.35
N ALA A 166 10.27 -10.01 9.32
CA ALA A 166 9.35 -10.73 10.19
C ALA A 166 8.38 -9.74 10.86
N ALA A 167 7.10 -10.02 10.67
CA ALA A 167 6.02 -9.31 11.33
C ALA A 167 5.35 -10.22 12.35
N THR A 168 4.58 -9.64 13.26
CA THR A 168 3.84 -10.37 14.29
C THR A 168 2.41 -10.67 13.86
N GLY A 169 1.79 -11.70 14.43
CA GLY A 169 0.40 -12.06 14.17
C GLY A 169 0.16 -12.55 12.74
N LEU A 170 -0.94 -12.13 12.13
CA LEU A 170 -1.34 -12.52 10.76
C LEU A 170 -0.31 -12.18 9.67
N ALA A 171 0.58 -11.23 9.92
CA ALA A 171 1.62 -10.90 8.98
C ALA A 171 2.60 -12.06 8.75
N SER A 172 2.75 -12.98 9.71
CA SER A 172 3.50 -14.23 9.52
C SER A 172 2.87 -15.17 8.49
N GLN A 173 1.60 -14.96 8.16
CA GLN A 173 0.86 -15.72 7.14
C GLN A 173 0.91 -15.05 5.76
N ILE A 174 1.52 -13.86 5.66
CA ILE A 174 1.74 -13.19 4.38
C ILE A 174 3.08 -13.62 3.82
N THR A 175 3.02 -14.20 2.63
CA THR A 175 4.18 -14.55 1.82
C THR A 175 4.14 -13.74 0.53
N TYR A 176 5.24 -13.66 -0.19
CA TYR A 176 5.30 -12.93 -1.44
C TYR A 176 6.03 -13.73 -2.52
N GLY A 177 5.72 -13.43 -3.77
CA GLY A 177 6.38 -13.97 -4.94
C GLY A 177 6.59 -12.87 -5.98
N ILE A 178 7.78 -12.83 -6.57
CA ILE A 178 8.13 -11.84 -7.58
C ILE A 178 7.66 -12.32 -8.95
N GLU A 179 7.12 -11.43 -9.76
CA GLU A 179 6.76 -11.75 -11.14
C GLU A 179 8.00 -11.94 -12.02
N ASP A 180 7.94 -12.90 -12.93
CA ASP A 180 8.98 -13.15 -13.94
C ASP A 180 9.19 -11.92 -14.83
N GLY A 181 8.13 -11.18 -15.11
CA GLY A 181 8.16 -9.96 -15.92
C GLY A 181 8.16 -8.70 -15.04
N LYS A 182 9.23 -7.89 -15.12
CA LYS A 182 9.46 -6.72 -14.28
C LYS A 182 8.28 -5.73 -14.20
N ALA A 183 7.71 -5.40 -15.35
CA ALA A 183 6.58 -4.47 -15.48
C ALA A 183 5.31 -5.18 -15.95
N SER A 184 5.13 -6.44 -15.62
CA SER A 184 4.01 -7.25 -16.07
C SER A 184 2.67 -6.62 -15.68
N PRO A 185 1.70 -6.50 -16.59
CA PRO A 185 0.34 -6.08 -16.30
C PRO A 185 -0.56 -7.25 -15.86
N GLN A 186 0.01 -8.37 -15.40
CA GLN A 186 -0.75 -9.56 -15.03
C GLN A 186 -1.82 -9.24 -14.00
N SER A 187 -3.00 -9.80 -14.24
CA SER A 187 -4.12 -9.80 -13.29
C SER A 187 -4.75 -11.19 -13.20
N VAL A 188 -5.44 -11.44 -12.11
CA VAL A 188 -6.28 -12.63 -11.90
C VAL A 188 -7.74 -12.24 -11.82
N SER A 189 -8.64 -13.13 -12.25
CA SER A 189 -10.08 -12.84 -12.35
C SER A 189 -10.74 -12.51 -11.01
N ASN A 190 -10.19 -13.04 -9.93
CA ASN A 190 -10.58 -12.73 -8.56
C ASN A 190 -9.40 -12.96 -7.63
N ARG A 191 -9.39 -12.33 -6.45
CA ARG A 191 -8.24 -12.38 -5.55
C ARG A 191 -8.01 -13.73 -4.85
N THR A 192 -8.90 -14.71 -5.04
CA THR A 192 -8.69 -16.10 -4.55
C THR A 192 -7.98 -16.99 -5.58
N THR A 193 -7.81 -16.50 -6.80
CA THR A 193 -7.09 -17.20 -7.88
C THR A 193 -5.59 -16.92 -7.78
N ALA A 194 -4.80 -18.00 -7.73
CA ALA A 194 -3.34 -17.87 -7.71
C ALA A 194 -2.82 -17.29 -9.05
N PRO A 195 -1.91 -16.31 -9.01
CA PRO A 195 -1.24 -15.81 -10.20
C PRO A 195 -0.30 -16.88 -10.79
N THR A 196 0.02 -16.74 -12.08
CA THR A 196 1.00 -17.58 -12.81
C THR A 196 2.24 -16.75 -13.15
N GLY A 197 3.36 -17.36 -13.50
CA GLY A 197 4.60 -16.63 -13.83
C GLY A 197 5.09 -15.78 -12.64
N VAL A 198 5.05 -16.38 -11.48
CA VAL A 198 5.48 -15.79 -10.22
C VAL A 198 6.41 -16.78 -9.54
N ASP A 199 7.53 -16.31 -9.01
CA ASP A 199 8.40 -17.13 -8.19
C ASP A 199 7.67 -17.77 -7.01
N ALA A 200 8.21 -18.85 -6.49
CA ALA A 200 7.61 -19.55 -5.36
C ALA A 200 7.37 -18.59 -4.17
N PHE A 201 6.14 -18.57 -3.67
CA PHE A 201 5.79 -17.75 -2.50
C PHE A 201 6.60 -18.20 -1.28
N GLY A 202 7.33 -17.27 -0.70
CA GLY A 202 8.20 -17.50 0.44
C GLY A 202 8.02 -16.45 1.55
N SER A 203 8.41 -16.82 2.77
CA SER A 203 8.43 -15.95 3.95
C SER A 203 9.84 -15.78 4.53
N GLY A 204 10.86 -16.33 3.87
CA GLY A 204 12.23 -16.35 4.37
C GLY A 204 12.98 -15.04 4.18
N ALA A 205 14.01 -14.83 4.99
CA ALA A 205 14.93 -13.69 4.91
C ALA A 205 15.87 -13.73 3.67
N SER A 206 15.64 -14.63 2.74
CA SER A 206 16.41 -14.69 1.51
C SER A 206 15.89 -13.63 0.55
N GLY A 207 16.72 -12.64 0.25
CA GLY A 207 16.41 -11.64 -0.75
C GLY A 207 16.11 -12.29 -2.10
N VAL A 208 15.05 -11.83 -2.76
CA VAL A 208 14.70 -12.25 -4.11
C VAL A 208 15.00 -11.10 -5.05
N TYR A 209 15.76 -11.35 -6.09
CA TYR A 209 16.19 -10.32 -7.04
C TYR A 209 15.02 -9.96 -7.96
N PRO A 210 14.69 -8.68 -8.12
CA PRO A 210 13.72 -8.28 -9.11
C PRO A 210 14.12 -8.78 -10.49
N ASN A 211 13.22 -9.54 -11.14
CA ASN A 211 13.42 -10.06 -12.51
C ASN A 211 14.76 -10.80 -12.74
N GLY A 212 15.33 -11.41 -11.70
CA GLY A 212 16.59 -12.14 -11.79
C GLY A 212 17.83 -11.31 -12.13
N THR A 213 17.70 -10.03 -12.40
CA THR A 213 18.80 -9.11 -12.74
C THR A 213 19.20 -8.20 -11.60
N GLY A 214 18.28 -7.95 -10.66
CA GLY A 214 18.50 -7.05 -9.54
C GLY A 214 18.67 -5.59 -9.94
N VAL A 215 18.21 -5.16 -11.12
CA VAL A 215 18.41 -3.79 -11.61
C VAL A 215 17.09 -3.03 -11.64
N LEU A 216 17.02 -1.94 -10.87
CA LEU A 216 15.94 -0.95 -10.94
C LEU A 216 16.52 0.40 -11.37
N THR A 217 16.45 0.70 -12.66
CA THR A 217 16.89 2.00 -13.20
C THR A 217 15.97 3.13 -12.72
N ALA A 218 16.33 4.39 -13.02
CA ALA A 218 15.47 5.53 -12.73
C ALA A 218 14.05 5.32 -13.28
N TYR A 219 13.03 5.57 -12.44
CA TYR A 219 11.60 5.37 -12.71
C TYR A 219 11.13 3.95 -12.98
N ASP A 220 12.02 2.97 -12.90
CA ASP A 220 11.71 1.58 -13.12
C ASP A 220 10.98 0.95 -11.93
N TYR A 221 10.24 -0.13 -12.16
CA TYR A 221 9.45 -0.79 -11.14
C TYR A 221 9.37 -2.30 -11.33
N GLN A 222 9.18 -3.02 -10.23
CA GLN A 222 9.01 -4.47 -10.18
C GLN A 222 7.72 -4.82 -9.46
N GLY A 223 6.89 -5.63 -10.13
CA GLY A 223 5.68 -6.20 -9.52
C GLY A 223 6.00 -7.42 -8.66
N PHE A 224 5.26 -7.55 -7.57
CA PHE A 224 5.26 -8.75 -6.76
C PHE A 224 3.89 -8.99 -6.14
N TRP A 225 3.56 -10.25 -5.97
CA TRP A 225 2.30 -10.68 -5.40
C TRP A 225 2.47 -10.96 -3.91
N LEU A 226 1.54 -10.47 -3.14
CA LEU A 226 1.33 -10.84 -1.75
C LEU A 226 0.33 -11.99 -1.71
N LYS A 227 0.61 -13.02 -0.93
CA LYS A 227 -0.28 -14.13 -0.62
C LYS A 227 -0.58 -14.10 0.86
N MET A 228 -1.85 -13.94 1.22
CA MET A 228 -2.34 -14.07 2.60
C MET A 228 -3.06 -15.40 2.76
N SER A 229 -2.66 -16.19 3.75
CA SER A 229 -3.36 -17.43 4.12
C SER A 229 -4.03 -17.22 5.46
N LEU A 230 -5.35 -17.35 5.49
CA LEU A 230 -6.18 -17.22 6.67
C LEU A 230 -6.76 -18.59 7.04
N GLU A 231 -6.55 -19.02 8.27
CA GLU A 231 -7.16 -20.26 8.79
C GLU A 231 -8.66 -20.07 9.06
N ALA A 232 -9.39 -21.19 9.12
CA ALA A 232 -10.78 -21.13 9.54
C ALA A 232 -10.88 -20.55 10.97
N ASN A 233 -11.88 -19.69 11.19
CA ASN A 233 -12.12 -19.07 12.49
C ASN A 233 -10.96 -18.21 13.02
N GLU A 234 -10.14 -17.66 12.11
CA GLU A 234 -9.05 -16.75 12.50
C GLU A 234 -9.60 -15.54 13.25
N SER A 235 -8.97 -15.19 14.37
CA SER A 235 -9.33 -14.01 15.15
C SER A 235 -8.96 -12.74 14.42
N ALA A 236 -9.76 -11.68 14.57
CA ALA A 236 -9.42 -10.36 14.05
C ALA A 236 -8.13 -9.85 14.72
N ILE A 237 -7.13 -9.54 13.93
CA ILE A 237 -5.84 -9.03 14.38
C ILE A 237 -5.53 -7.72 13.66
N ASN A 238 -4.95 -6.75 14.36
CA ASN A 238 -4.27 -5.62 13.78
C ASN A 238 -2.78 -5.96 13.70
N SER A 239 -2.28 -6.17 12.48
CA SER A 239 -0.89 -6.56 12.24
C SER A 239 -0.30 -5.73 11.10
N PHE A 240 1.02 -5.70 11.03
CA PHE A 240 1.75 -5.11 9.91
C PHE A 240 2.75 -6.14 9.35
N TYR A 241 3.10 -5.99 8.10
CA TYR A 241 4.23 -6.66 7.48
C TYR A 241 5.14 -5.60 6.87
N GLU A 242 6.41 -5.90 6.81
CA GLU A 242 7.43 -4.99 6.35
C GLU A 242 8.18 -5.61 5.18
N ILE A 243 8.51 -4.80 4.18
CA ILE A 243 9.31 -5.21 3.04
C ILE A 243 10.51 -4.30 2.98
N GLN A 244 11.68 -4.89 3.16
CA GLN A 244 12.94 -4.20 2.97
C GLN A 244 13.37 -4.30 1.50
N VAL A 245 13.72 -3.18 0.91
CA VAL A 245 14.39 -3.12 -0.40
C VAL A 245 15.82 -2.71 -0.16
N SER A 246 16.79 -3.48 -0.66
CA SER A 246 18.20 -3.17 -0.53
C SER A 246 18.91 -3.34 -1.87
N GLY A 247 20.07 -2.71 -2.00
CA GLY A 247 20.91 -2.75 -3.21
C GLY A 247 22.02 -1.70 -3.11
N THR A 248 22.80 -1.59 -4.17
CA THR A 248 23.85 -0.57 -4.30
C THR A 248 23.49 0.44 -5.38
N THR A 249 23.85 1.70 -5.18
CA THR A 249 23.57 2.75 -6.17
C THR A 249 24.69 2.84 -7.20
N SER A 250 24.33 2.96 -8.47
CA SER A 250 25.21 3.29 -9.58
C SER A 250 24.73 4.50 -10.37
#